data_85a36bb3db8b91affc667bf9c2e16330
#
_entry.id   85a36bb3db8b91affc667bf9c2e16330
#
_cell.length_a   1.000
_cell.length_b   1.000
_cell.length_c   1.000
_cell.angle_alpha   90.00
_cell.angle_beta   90.00
_cell.angle_gamma   90.00
#
_symmetry.space_group_name_H-M   'P 1'
#
loop_
_entity.id
_entity.type
_entity.pdbx_description
1 polymer ?
#
loop_
_entity_poly.entity_id
_entity_poly.type
_entity_poly.pdbx_seq_one_letter_code
_entity_poly.pdbx_strand_id
1 'polypeptide(L)'
;MRIAFFTPEAVPYAKTGGLADVTGALSRALCEAGHEVVVLLPAYGKMAVSGPAMEKIMPDISSHRQEGGAVFYFLHNGEYFGREGFYGSAAGDYPDNLERFAFFCRRGLRLLEQLDFSPDIVHCHDWQAALVPVYLKSLEAGNLFFRRTASVLTIHNLAYQGVFPSGDFISSGLDAGMFSVDAMEFYGRVNLLKGGLIFSDALTTVSPTYSRQIQGKEFGCGLEDILNRRAENLRGILNGLDYSVWDPSVDREIDFNYEAGRMEGKAGNKKALRDLCGLSEEPDAPLLAVVSRLAEQKGVDLIASLLPEISAKGMQTVILGTGDEKYHRLLKKTAEDHPGMVSLNLKFDESLAHKIYAGSDIFLMPSRYEPCGLSQMIALRYGSVPVVSNTGGLADTVSAENGFVMESLSREQLSVCVSKAALLYRNAEEWRRLAERGMRCRFSWQAAAGEYISLYEKTLRGK
;
A
#
# COMPACT_ATOMS: atom_id res chain seq x y z
N MET A 1 -18.04 -1.87 18.20
CA MET A 1 -17.89 -0.43 17.84
C MET A 1 -18.50 -0.18 16.48
N ARG A 2 -19.00 1.04 16.28
CA ARG A 2 -19.41 1.58 14.98
C ARG A 2 -18.22 2.36 14.40
N ILE A 3 -17.73 1.97 13.25
CA ILE A 3 -16.50 2.50 12.66
C ILE A 3 -16.80 3.05 11.27
N ALA A 4 -16.42 4.30 11.00
CA ALA A 4 -16.54 4.92 9.68
C ALA A 4 -15.17 5.15 9.08
N PHE A 5 -14.86 4.49 7.95
CA PHE A 5 -13.66 4.75 7.17
C PHE A 5 -13.90 5.89 6.19
N PHE A 6 -12.97 6.83 6.13
CA PHE A 6 -12.85 7.81 5.05
C PHE A 6 -11.60 7.49 4.25
N THR A 7 -11.78 7.08 3.02
CA THR A 7 -10.66 6.62 2.17
C THR A 7 -10.82 7.07 0.73
N PRO A 8 -9.72 7.43 0.06
CA PRO A 8 -9.78 7.72 -1.38
C PRO A 8 -9.87 6.46 -2.24
N GLU A 9 -9.47 5.30 -1.72
CA GLU A 9 -9.40 4.05 -2.47
C GLU A 9 -9.84 2.86 -1.60
N ALA A 10 -10.45 1.86 -2.22
CA ALA A 10 -10.72 0.56 -1.61
C ALA A 10 -10.96 -0.50 -2.71
N VAL A 11 -10.37 -1.69 -2.55
CA VAL A 11 -10.68 -2.83 -3.44
C VAL A 11 -12.09 -3.35 -3.15
N PRO A 12 -12.82 -3.80 -4.17
CA PRO A 12 -12.47 -3.90 -5.59
C PRO A 12 -12.82 -2.63 -6.41
N TYR A 13 -13.17 -1.51 -5.79
CA TYR A 13 -13.83 -0.36 -6.44
C TYR A 13 -12.86 0.65 -7.05
N ALA A 14 -11.82 1.02 -6.32
CA ALA A 14 -10.84 2.03 -6.74
C ALA A 14 -9.47 1.64 -6.21
N LYS A 15 -8.47 1.49 -7.08
CA LYS A 15 -7.11 1.07 -6.71
C LYS A 15 -6.06 1.75 -7.57
N THR A 16 -5.09 2.39 -6.92
CA THR A 16 -3.84 2.83 -7.53
C THR A 16 -2.62 2.26 -6.80
N GLY A 17 -2.81 1.83 -5.54
CA GLY A 17 -1.73 1.33 -4.70
C GLY A 17 -2.21 0.46 -3.54
N GLY A 18 -1.30 0.18 -2.60
CA GLY A 18 -1.57 -0.70 -1.46
C GLY A 18 -2.60 -0.17 -0.46
N LEU A 19 -2.90 1.15 -0.47
CA LEU A 19 -3.95 1.73 0.38
C LEU A 19 -5.31 1.06 0.11
N ALA A 20 -5.64 0.82 -1.16
CA ALA A 20 -6.89 0.16 -1.54
C ALA A 20 -7.02 -1.26 -0.98
N ASP A 21 -5.92 -2.02 -1.00
CA ASP A 21 -5.88 -3.37 -0.44
C ASP A 21 -6.11 -3.32 1.08
N VAL A 22 -5.47 -2.36 1.77
CA VAL A 22 -5.63 -2.16 3.21
C VAL A 22 -7.08 -1.86 3.59
N THR A 23 -7.69 -0.86 2.97
CA THR A 23 -9.03 -0.41 3.36
C THR A 23 -10.10 -1.46 3.05
N GLY A 24 -9.97 -2.19 1.95
CA GLY A 24 -10.87 -3.30 1.63
C GLY A 24 -10.74 -4.48 2.59
N ALA A 25 -9.51 -4.88 2.91
CA ALA A 25 -9.28 -6.06 3.74
C ALA A 25 -9.44 -5.77 5.25
N LEU A 26 -8.97 -4.61 5.74
CA LEU A 26 -9.13 -4.23 7.14
C LEU A 26 -10.60 -4.03 7.51
N SER A 27 -11.40 -3.37 6.64
CA SER A 27 -12.83 -3.19 6.90
C SER A 27 -13.56 -4.53 7.03
N ARG A 28 -13.21 -5.52 6.19
CA ARG A 28 -13.72 -6.90 6.29
C ARG A 28 -13.31 -7.57 7.61
N ALA A 29 -12.01 -7.53 7.94
CA ALA A 29 -11.51 -8.16 9.16
C ALA A 29 -12.11 -7.56 10.45
N LEU A 30 -12.41 -6.26 10.45
CA LEU A 30 -13.12 -5.61 11.56
C LEU A 30 -14.59 -6.07 11.64
N CYS A 31 -15.27 -6.27 10.50
CA CYS A 31 -16.62 -6.85 10.49
C CYS A 31 -16.62 -8.30 11.02
N GLU A 32 -15.64 -9.11 10.58
CA GLU A 32 -15.44 -10.49 11.08
C GLU A 32 -15.18 -10.51 12.60
N ALA A 33 -14.55 -9.47 13.14
CA ALA A 33 -14.35 -9.29 14.57
C ALA A 33 -15.60 -8.75 15.32
N GLY A 34 -16.74 -8.62 14.65
CA GLY A 34 -18.02 -8.23 15.25
C GLY A 34 -18.25 -6.71 15.34
N HIS A 35 -17.52 -5.89 14.58
CA HIS A 35 -17.72 -4.44 14.51
C HIS A 35 -18.63 -4.07 13.33
N GLU A 36 -19.39 -2.99 13.46
CA GLU A 36 -20.18 -2.40 12.40
C GLU A 36 -19.30 -1.40 11.63
N VAL A 37 -19.03 -1.66 10.37
CA VAL A 37 -18.10 -0.84 9.55
C VAL A 37 -18.81 -0.27 8.34
N VAL A 38 -18.67 1.03 8.14
CA VAL A 38 -19.04 1.71 6.89
C VAL A 38 -17.78 2.32 6.26
N VAL A 39 -17.68 2.26 4.93
CA VAL A 39 -16.56 2.80 4.18
C VAL A 39 -17.08 3.86 3.22
N LEU A 40 -16.61 5.08 3.35
CA LEU A 40 -16.95 6.20 2.49
C LEU A 40 -15.81 6.44 1.52
N LEU A 41 -16.13 6.53 0.23
CA LEU A 41 -15.16 6.84 -0.81
C LEU A 41 -15.78 7.66 -1.96
N PRO A 42 -14.96 8.41 -2.72
CA PRO A 42 -15.45 9.12 -3.90
C PRO A 42 -15.92 8.14 -4.98
N ALA A 43 -17.00 8.46 -5.67
CA ALA A 43 -17.48 7.74 -6.85
C ALA A 43 -16.71 8.16 -8.10
N TYR A 44 -15.55 7.60 -8.34
CA TYR A 44 -14.73 7.92 -9.52
C TYR A 44 -15.37 7.39 -10.82
N GLY A 45 -15.20 8.14 -11.92
CA GLY A 45 -15.81 7.80 -13.21
C GLY A 45 -15.48 6.40 -13.74
N LYS A 46 -14.30 5.90 -13.45
CA LYS A 46 -13.88 4.52 -13.83
C LYS A 46 -14.53 3.39 -13.01
N MET A 47 -15.12 3.69 -11.85
CA MET A 47 -15.75 2.67 -10.99
C MET A 47 -17.06 2.12 -11.60
N ALA A 48 -17.72 2.90 -12.44
CA ALA A 48 -19.04 2.57 -12.99
C ALA A 48 -19.01 1.44 -14.03
N VAL A 49 -17.84 1.04 -14.53
CA VAL A 49 -17.74 0.15 -15.71
C VAL A 49 -17.56 -1.32 -15.35
N SER A 50 -17.10 -1.66 -14.14
CA SER A 50 -16.72 -3.04 -13.78
C SER A 50 -17.02 -3.46 -12.34
N GLY A 51 -17.70 -2.62 -11.56
CA GLY A 51 -18.02 -2.91 -10.16
C GLY A 51 -19.32 -3.70 -9.96
N PRO A 52 -19.52 -4.25 -8.75
CA PRO A 52 -20.78 -4.89 -8.38
C PRO A 52 -21.94 -3.90 -8.46
N ALA A 53 -23.16 -4.41 -8.63
CA ALA A 53 -24.37 -3.58 -8.71
C ALA A 53 -24.49 -2.69 -7.47
N MET A 54 -24.53 -1.37 -7.68
CA MET A 54 -24.66 -0.38 -6.61
C MET A 54 -26.12 0.05 -6.48
N GLU A 55 -26.60 0.11 -5.25
CA GLU A 55 -27.92 0.64 -4.93
C GLU A 55 -27.85 2.16 -4.76
N LYS A 56 -28.69 2.90 -5.48
CA LYS A 56 -28.81 4.35 -5.31
C LYS A 56 -29.70 4.65 -4.11
N ILE A 57 -29.13 5.23 -3.06
CA ILE A 57 -29.85 5.54 -1.81
C ILE A 57 -30.22 7.03 -1.67
N MET A 58 -29.45 7.93 -2.32
CA MET A 58 -29.72 9.37 -2.41
C MET A 58 -29.32 9.88 -3.81
N PRO A 59 -29.72 11.09 -4.21
CA PRO A 59 -29.37 11.64 -5.54
C PRO A 59 -27.87 11.60 -5.86
N ASP A 60 -27.03 11.80 -4.83
CA ASP A 60 -25.58 11.89 -4.91
C ASP A 60 -24.86 10.77 -4.16
N ILE A 61 -25.57 9.72 -3.69
CA ILE A 61 -24.99 8.60 -2.95
C ILE A 61 -25.50 7.28 -3.49
N SER A 62 -24.60 6.36 -3.75
CA SER A 62 -24.90 4.95 -3.93
C SER A 62 -24.19 4.10 -2.88
N SER A 63 -24.66 2.88 -2.67
CA SER A 63 -24.08 1.96 -1.70
C SER A 63 -23.91 0.57 -2.29
N HIS A 64 -22.99 -0.18 -1.70
CA HIS A 64 -22.85 -1.63 -1.92
C HIS A 64 -22.48 -2.30 -0.60
N ARG A 65 -23.18 -3.35 -0.24
CA ARG A 65 -22.83 -4.17 0.92
C ARG A 65 -22.03 -5.39 0.47
N GLN A 66 -20.79 -5.50 0.95
CA GLN A 66 -20.03 -6.75 0.74
C GLN A 66 -20.63 -7.88 1.57
N GLU A 67 -20.65 -9.09 1.02
CA GLU A 67 -21.10 -10.28 1.74
C GLU A 67 -20.27 -10.52 3.00
N GLY A 68 -20.92 -10.58 4.16
CA GLY A 68 -20.26 -10.71 5.47
C GLY A 68 -19.36 -9.53 5.87
N GLY A 69 -19.41 -8.41 5.14
CA GLY A 69 -18.49 -7.28 5.31
C GLY A 69 -19.13 -5.92 5.47
N ALA A 70 -18.31 -4.90 5.28
CA ALA A 70 -18.68 -3.49 5.41
C ALA A 70 -19.70 -3.03 4.36
N VAL A 71 -20.40 -1.94 4.68
CA VAL A 71 -21.20 -1.19 3.71
C VAL A 71 -20.35 -0.08 3.12
N PHE A 72 -20.22 -0.08 1.80
CA PHE A 72 -19.51 0.95 1.06
C PHE A 72 -20.49 2.00 0.57
N TYR A 73 -20.18 3.27 0.81
CA TYR A 73 -20.92 4.43 0.33
C TYR A 73 -20.07 5.23 -0.63
N PHE A 74 -20.61 5.46 -1.83
CA PHE A 74 -19.95 6.16 -2.92
C PHE A 74 -20.54 7.56 -3.06
N LEU A 75 -19.70 8.58 -2.88
CA LEU A 75 -20.09 9.98 -2.95
C LEU A 75 -19.91 10.47 -4.38
N HIS A 76 -21.02 10.72 -5.07
CA HIS A 76 -21.05 11.19 -6.44
C HIS A 76 -20.94 12.71 -6.51
N ASN A 77 -20.03 13.19 -7.36
CA ASN A 77 -19.97 14.53 -7.87
C ASN A 77 -19.30 14.47 -9.24
N GLY A 78 -20.07 14.69 -10.31
CA GLY A 78 -19.59 14.53 -11.68
C GLY A 78 -18.43 15.47 -12.04
N GLU A 79 -18.42 16.68 -11.48
CA GLU A 79 -17.36 17.66 -11.70
C GLU A 79 -16.05 17.24 -11.01
N TYR A 80 -16.13 16.76 -9.77
CA TYR A 80 -14.97 16.40 -8.98
C TYR A 80 -14.44 15.00 -9.24
N PHE A 81 -15.32 14.01 -9.37
CA PHE A 81 -14.93 12.59 -9.41
C PHE A 81 -15.29 11.87 -10.70
N GLY A 82 -16.09 12.49 -11.59
CA GLY A 82 -16.42 11.92 -12.90
C GLY A 82 -15.29 11.97 -13.92
N ARG A 83 -14.05 12.20 -13.50
CA ARG A 83 -12.85 12.39 -14.32
C ARG A 83 -12.14 11.07 -14.61
N GLU A 84 -11.24 11.08 -15.60
CA GLU A 84 -10.50 9.88 -16.02
C GLU A 84 -9.56 9.33 -14.94
N GLY A 85 -8.79 10.18 -14.28
CA GLY A 85 -7.86 9.80 -13.21
C GLY A 85 -8.41 10.07 -11.82
N PHE A 86 -7.88 9.39 -10.81
CA PHE A 86 -8.33 9.57 -9.41
C PHE A 86 -7.83 10.91 -8.84
N TYR A 87 -6.56 11.24 -9.06
CA TYR A 87 -5.90 12.41 -8.48
C TYR A 87 -5.36 13.37 -9.52
N GLY A 88 -5.25 12.95 -10.77
CA GLY A 88 -4.65 13.71 -11.85
C GLY A 88 -4.83 13.04 -13.20
N SER A 89 -4.19 13.60 -14.21
CA SER A 89 -4.12 13.11 -15.59
C SER A 89 -2.67 12.97 -16.03
N ALA A 90 -2.46 12.68 -17.31
CA ALA A 90 -1.11 12.69 -17.89
C ALA A 90 -0.39 14.06 -17.79
N ALA A 91 -1.14 15.15 -17.57
CA ALA A 91 -0.61 16.49 -17.37
C ALA A 91 -0.17 16.78 -15.92
N GLY A 92 -0.41 15.87 -14.99
CA GLY A 92 -0.12 16.02 -13.56
C GLY A 92 -1.37 15.99 -12.69
N ASP A 93 -1.20 16.35 -11.41
CA ASP A 93 -2.29 16.39 -10.44
C ASP A 93 -3.36 17.44 -10.81
N TYR A 94 -4.62 17.15 -10.45
CA TYR A 94 -5.69 18.13 -10.64
C TYR A 94 -5.47 19.33 -9.68
N PRO A 95 -5.52 20.57 -10.20
CA PRO A 95 -5.25 21.76 -9.40
C PRO A 95 -6.29 21.99 -8.30
N ASP A 96 -7.51 21.50 -8.47
CA ASP A 96 -8.62 21.60 -7.52
C ASP A 96 -8.71 20.43 -6.52
N ASN A 97 -7.65 19.66 -6.35
CA ASN A 97 -7.65 18.51 -5.44
C ASN A 97 -7.99 18.89 -3.99
N LEU A 98 -7.58 20.06 -3.51
CA LEU A 98 -7.98 20.54 -2.19
C LEU A 98 -9.50 20.62 -2.08
N GLU A 99 -10.14 21.30 -3.02
CA GLU A 99 -11.60 21.49 -3.05
C GLU A 99 -12.35 20.15 -3.19
N ARG A 100 -11.87 19.28 -4.06
CA ARG A 100 -12.41 17.94 -4.29
C ARG A 100 -12.47 17.13 -2.98
N PHE A 101 -11.36 17.05 -2.29
CA PHE A 101 -11.28 16.26 -1.06
C PHE A 101 -11.85 16.97 0.17
N ALA A 102 -11.90 18.30 0.18
CA ALA A 102 -12.69 19.05 1.16
C ALA A 102 -14.20 18.76 0.99
N PHE A 103 -14.71 18.73 -0.25
CA PHE A 103 -16.07 18.28 -0.53
C PHE A 103 -16.32 16.86 -0.03
N PHE A 104 -15.42 15.91 -0.36
CA PHE A 104 -15.53 14.52 0.08
C PHE A 104 -15.65 14.39 1.60
N CYS A 105 -14.76 15.04 2.33
CA CYS A 105 -14.73 14.98 3.80
C CYS A 105 -16.01 15.58 4.42
N ARG A 106 -16.44 16.76 3.98
CA ARG A 106 -17.67 17.42 4.49
C ARG A 106 -18.92 16.62 4.14
N ARG A 107 -19.03 16.19 2.88
CA ARG A 107 -20.21 15.43 2.43
C ARG A 107 -20.30 14.07 3.13
N GLY A 108 -19.15 13.45 3.38
CA GLY A 108 -19.10 12.20 4.14
C GLY A 108 -19.57 12.35 5.58
N LEU A 109 -19.14 13.39 6.31
CA LEU A 109 -19.65 13.66 7.67
C LEU A 109 -21.16 13.88 7.68
N ARG A 110 -21.69 14.69 6.74
CA ARG A 110 -23.14 14.87 6.59
C ARG A 110 -23.88 13.58 6.24
N LEU A 111 -23.27 12.70 5.47
CA LEU A 111 -23.86 11.41 5.15
C LEU A 111 -24.04 10.54 6.38
N LEU A 112 -23.05 10.52 7.29
CA LEU A 112 -23.17 9.78 8.56
C LEU A 112 -24.37 10.25 9.39
N GLU A 113 -24.62 11.57 9.47
CA GLU A 113 -25.82 12.13 10.12
C GLU A 113 -27.12 11.71 9.42
N GLN A 114 -27.16 11.79 8.09
CA GLN A 114 -28.33 11.39 7.28
C GLN A 114 -28.67 9.90 7.40
N LEU A 115 -27.67 9.06 7.66
CA LEU A 115 -27.82 7.63 7.87
C LEU A 115 -28.09 7.27 9.35
N ASP A 116 -28.12 8.25 10.25
CA ASP A 116 -28.13 8.04 11.71
C ASP A 116 -27.02 7.08 12.17
N PHE A 117 -25.88 7.13 11.48
CA PHE A 117 -24.69 6.34 11.80
C PHE A 117 -23.74 7.17 12.67
N SER A 118 -24.00 7.27 13.98
CA SER A 118 -23.09 7.92 14.94
C SER A 118 -21.89 7.00 15.19
N PRO A 119 -20.69 7.29 14.63
CA PRO A 119 -19.53 6.42 14.77
C PRO A 119 -18.86 6.59 16.14
N ASP A 120 -18.38 5.50 16.72
CA ASP A 120 -17.41 5.53 17.81
C ASP A 120 -16.05 6.01 17.30
N ILE A 121 -15.64 5.50 16.12
CA ILE A 121 -14.37 5.81 15.46
C ILE A 121 -14.63 6.30 14.04
N VAL A 122 -14.00 7.42 13.69
CA VAL A 122 -13.76 7.83 12.29
C VAL A 122 -12.31 7.55 11.97
N HIS A 123 -12.06 6.63 11.03
CA HIS A 123 -10.72 6.24 10.59
C HIS A 123 -10.44 6.80 9.20
N CYS A 124 -9.49 7.72 9.13
CA CYS A 124 -9.11 8.46 7.93
C CYS A 124 -7.83 7.88 7.33
N HIS A 125 -7.75 7.83 6.01
CA HIS A 125 -6.61 7.27 5.28
C HIS A 125 -5.96 8.31 4.38
N ASP A 126 -4.70 8.63 4.66
CA ASP A 126 -3.84 9.59 3.95
C ASP A 126 -4.41 11.03 3.87
N TRP A 127 -3.77 11.90 3.10
CA TRP A 127 -4.06 13.32 3.01
C TRP A 127 -5.47 13.62 2.49
N GLN A 128 -6.02 12.75 1.65
CA GLN A 128 -7.34 12.92 1.06
C GLN A 128 -8.48 12.91 2.10
N ALA A 129 -8.28 12.21 3.20
CA ALA A 129 -9.24 12.16 4.29
C ALA A 129 -8.82 13.00 5.51
N ALA A 130 -7.65 13.63 5.46
CA ALA A 130 -7.03 14.33 6.59
C ALA A 130 -7.81 15.56 7.07
N LEU A 131 -8.73 16.11 6.26
CA LEU A 131 -9.62 17.19 6.71
C LEU A 131 -10.74 16.72 7.65
N VAL A 132 -11.08 15.43 7.69
CA VAL A 132 -12.14 14.93 8.57
C VAL A 132 -11.84 15.20 10.05
N PRO A 133 -10.67 14.81 10.62
CA PRO A 133 -10.34 15.16 12.00
C PRO A 133 -10.26 16.67 12.24
N VAL A 134 -9.84 17.47 11.24
CA VAL A 134 -9.84 18.93 11.34
C VAL A 134 -11.26 19.45 11.48
N TYR A 135 -12.19 18.99 10.65
CA TYR A 135 -13.61 19.37 10.72
C TYR A 135 -14.26 18.96 12.03
N LEU A 136 -14.00 17.76 12.53
CA LEU A 136 -14.53 17.29 13.81
C LEU A 136 -14.10 18.17 14.99
N LYS A 137 -12.90 18.76 14.94
CA LYS A 137 -12.36 19.64 15.99
C LYS A 137 -12.64 21.13 15.77
N SER A 138 -13.18 21.51 14.61
CA SER A 138 -13.53 22.90 14.27
C SER A 138 -15.00 23.07 13.95
N LEU A 139 -15.44 22.78 12.74
CA LEU A 139 -16.80 22.99 12.25
C LEU A 139 -17.85 22.16 13.02
N GLU A 140 -17.50 20.96 13.44
CA GLU A 140 -18.37 20.02 14.14
C GLU A 140 -18.11 19.98 15.66
N ALA A 141 -17.28 20.85 16.21
CA ALA A 141 -16.87 20.83 17.63
C ALA A 141 -18.06 20.90 18.61
N GLY A 142 -19.13 21.59 18.23
CA GLY A 142 -20.39 21.69 18.99
C GLY A 142 -21.45 20.66 18.62
N ASN A 143 -21.22 19.81 17.66
CA ASN A 143 -22.20 18.86 17.15
C ASN A 143 -22.33 17.65 18.08
N LEU A 144 -23.50 17.51 18.71
CA LEU A 144 -23.78 16.42 19.66
C LEU A 144 -23.71 15.04 19.02
N PHE A 145 -23.95 14.93 17.71
CA PHE A 145 -23.90 13.69 16.97
C PHE A 145 -22.50 13.08 16.99
N PHE A 146 -21.44 13.91 16.85
CA PHE A 146 -20.04 13.47 16.85
C PHE A 146 -19.34 13.61 18.22
N ARG A 147 -20.04 14.00 19.28
CA ARG A 147 -19.42 14.31 20.58
C ARG A 147 -18.57 13.16 21.14
N ARG A 148 -18.96 11.91 20.89
CA ARG A 148 -18.25 10.71 21.35
C ARG A 148 -17.30 10.12 20.30
N THR A 149 -17.32 10.63 19.08
CA THR A 149 -16.53 10.11 17.98
C THR A 149 -15.05 10.43 18.17
N ALA A 150 -14.19 9.43 18.16
CA ALA A 150 -12.75 9.61 18.12
C ALA A 150 -12.21 9.46 16.68
N SER A 151 -11.18 10.22 16.37
CA SER A 151 -10.56 10.22 15.03
C SER A 151 -9.20 9.52 15.04
N VAL A 152 -8.99 8.65 14.05
CA VAL A 152 -7.73 7.97 13.77
C VAL A 152 -7.30 8.33 12.36
N LEU A 153 -6.02 8.66 12.16
CA LEU A 153 -5.46 8.91 10.84
C LEU A 153 -4.33 7.91 10.56
N THR A 154 -4.45 7.15 9.47
CA THR A 154 -3.37 6.28 8.97
C THR A 154 -2.57 6.97 7.87
N ILE A 155 -1.25 7.01 8.05
CA ILE A 155 -0.27 7.45 7.06
C ILE A 155 0.18 6.20 6.29
N HIS A 156 -0.23 6.08 5.03
CA HIS A 156 0.26 5.00 4.16
C HIS A 156 1.58 5.35 3.50
N ASN A 157 1.77 6.62 3.13
CA ASN A 157 3.02 7.12 2.60
C ASN A 157 3.17 8.63 2.88
N LEU A 158 4.07 8.99 3.78
CA LEU A 158 4.29 10.37 4.22
C LEU A 158 4.79 11.31 3.10
N ALA A 159 5.34 10.77 2.00
CA ALA A 159 5.76 11.56 0.86
C ALA A 159 4.58 12.24 0.13
N TYR A 160 3.36 11.74 0.31
CA TYR A 160 2.14 12.32 -0.26
C TYR A 160 1.37 13.06 0.83
N GLN A 161 1.39 14.40 0.79
CA GLN A 161 0.90 15.23 1.90
C GLN A 161 -0.32 16.09 1.56
N GLY A 162 -0.68 16.21 0.28
CA GLY A 162 -1.73 17.16 -0.15
C GLY A 162 -1.32 18.59 0.16
N VAL A 163 -0.27 19.07 -0.53
CA VAL A 163 0.28 20.44 -0.37
C VAL A 163 -0.20 21.32 -1.51
N PHE A 164 -0.90 22.40 -1.18
CA PHE A 164 -1.56 23.30 -2.14
C PHE A 164 -1.13 24.75 -1.94
N PRO A 165 -1.30 25.63 -2.95
CA PRO A 165 -1.09 27.06 -2.79
C PRO A 165 -1.92 27.63 -1.62
N SER A 166 -1.41 28.63 -0.92
CA SER A 166 -2.13 29.28 0.20
C SER A 166 -3.47 29.88 -0.19
N GLY A 167 -3.58 30.39 -1.43
CA GLY A 167 -4.84 30.92 -1.95
C GLY A 167 -5.98 29.91 -2.04
N ASP A 168 -5.65 28.62 -2.16
CA ASP A 168 -6.65 27.55 -2.25
C ASP A 168 -7.26 27.20 -0.88
N PHE A 169 -6.67 27.71 0.22
CA PHE A 169 -7.14 27.42 1.58
C PHE A 169 -8.63 27.71 1.79
N ILE A 170 -9.15 28.75 1.14
CA ILE A 170 -10.56 29.13 1.22
C ILE A 170 -11.50 27.99 0.81
N SER A 171 -11.08 27.13 -0.13
CA SER A 171 -11.86 25.97 -0.59
C SER A 171 -12.02 24.90 0.48
N SER A 172 -11.18 24.91 1.53
CA SER A 172 -11.35 24.03 2.70
C SER A 172 -12.63 24.34 3.48
N GLY A 173 -13.14 25.57 3.42
CA GLY A 173 -14.28 26.05 4.18
C GLY A 173 -13.97 26.22 5.68
N LEU A 174 -12.71 26.21 6.07
CA LEU A 174 -12.25 26.44 7.44
C LEU A 174 -12.06 27.94 7.72
N ASP A 175 -12.09 28.30 9.01
CA ASP A 175 -11.77 29.65 9.46
C ASP A 175 -10.32 30.02 9.09
N ALA A 176 -10.07 31.28 8.75
CA ALA A 176 -8.75 31.77 8.37
C ALA A 176 -7.67 31.54 9.42
N GLY A 177 -8.03 31.49 10.71
CA GLY A 177 -7.12 31.15 11.81
C GLY A 177 -6.53 29.73 11.74
N MET A 178 -7.15 28.85 10.98
CA MET A 178 -6.63 27.50 10.72
C MET A 178 -5.48 27.50 9.69
N PHE A 179 -5.25 28.58 8.97
CA PHE A 179 -4.04 28.80 8.19
C PHE A 179 -2.93 29.40 9.05
N SER A 180 -2.41 28.61 9.93
CA SER A 180 -1.33 28.99 10.86
C SER A 180 -0.28 27.89 10.99
N VAL A 181 0.90 28.23 11.49
CA VAL A 181 2.01 27.29 11.72
C VAL A 181 1.61 26.15 12.67
N ASP A 182 0.74 26.46 13.63
CA ASP A 182 0.23 25.46 14.60
C ASP A 182 -0.92 24.59 14.05
N ALA A 183 -1.36 24.84 12.81
CA ALA A 183 -2.43 24.08 12.17
C ALA A 183 -2.04 23.62 10.76
N MET A 184 -2.47 24.29 9.68
CA MET A 184 -2.37 23.76 8.32
C MET A 184 -1.36 24.49 7.43
N GLU A 185 -0.80 25.61 7.88
CA GLU A 185 0.26 26.30 7.14
C GLU A 185 1.54 25.47 7.10
N PHE A 186 2.19 25.37 5.94
CA PHE A 186 3.40 24.60 5.72
C PHE A 186 4.28 25.29 4.68
N TYR A 187 5.30 26.00 5.13
CA TYR A 187 6.22 26.78 4.29
C TYR A 187 5.49 27.70 3.28
N GLY A 188 4.53 28.47 3.78
CA GLY A 188 3.71 29.39 2.96
C GLY A 188 2.62 28.72 2.12
N ARG A 189 2.40 27.42 2.30
CA ARG A 189 1.41 26.62 1.58
C ARG A 189 0.44 25.95 2.55
N VAL A 190 -0.63 25.35 2.04
CA VAL A 190 -1.56 24.52 2.81
C VAL A 190 -1.12 23.06 2.74
N ASN A 191 -1.05 22.40 3.88
CA ASN A 191 -0.76 20.97 3.95
C ASN A 191 -1.89 20.23 4.67
N LEU A 192 -2.66 19.42 3.93
CA LEU A 192 -3.83 18.74 4.47
C LEU A 192 -3.43 17.64 5.46
N LEU A 193 -2.38 16.87 5.14
CA LEU A 193 -1.90 15.81 6.03
C LEU A 193 -1.42 16.38 7.35
N LYS A 194 -0.72 17.53 7.33
CA LYS A 194 -0.31 18.24 8.54
C LYS A 194 -1.51 18.55 9.45
N GLY A 195 -2.60 19.08 8.88
CA GLY A 195 -3.84 19.31 9.62
C GLY A 195 -4.35 18.01 10.26
N GLY A 196 -4.44 16.94 9.49
CA GLY A 196 -4.85 15.63 10.00
C GLY A 196 -3.95 15.12 11.13
N LEU A 197 -2.62 15.27 11.01
CA LEU A 197 -1.67 14.85 12.05
C LEU A 197 -1.86 15.61 13.37
N ILE A 198 -2.16 16.90 13.29
CA ILE A 198 -2.35 17.75 14.48
C ILE A 198 -3.69 17.45 15.18
N PHE A 199 -4.77 17.28 14.41
CA PHE A 199 -6.14 17.25 14.96
C PHE A 199 -6.71 15.85 15.20
N SER A 200 -6.07 14.77 14.71
CA SER A 200 -6.51 13.40 15.00
C SER A 200 -6.25 13.03 16.46
N ASP A 201 -7.14 12.24 17.05
CA ASP A 201 -6.96 11.73 18.41
C ASP A 201 -5.83 10.69 18.48
N ALA A 202 -5.71 9.81 17.46
CA ALA A 202 -4.61 8.87 17.32
C ALA A 202 -4.06 8.83 15.89
N LEU A 203 -2.83 8.43 15.73
CA LEU A 203 -2.11 8.31 14.46
C LEU A 203 -1.61 6.89 14.27
N THR A 204 -1.70 6.39 13.05
CA THR A 204 -1.05 5.13 12.68
C THR A 204 -0.24 5.28 11.41
N THR A 205 0.69 4.36 11.24
CA THR A 205 1.33 4.09 9.96
C THR A 205 1.50 2.59 9.77
N VAL A 206 1.93 2.18 8.61
CA VAL A 206 1.78 0.81 8.11
C VAL A 206 2.95 -0.13 8.44
N SER A 207 3.85 0.27 9.32
CA SER A 207 4.86 -0.62 9.90
C SER A 207 5.51 -0.03 11.16
N PRO A 208 5.97 -0.84 12.12
CA PRO A 208 6.69 -0.38 13.31
C PRO A 208 8.00 0.33 12.98
N THR A 209 8.78 -0.17 12.01
CA THR A 209 10.03 0.48 11.60
C THR A 209 9.76 1.79 10.89
N TYR A 210 8.76 1.84 9.99
CA TYR A 210 8.40 3.09 9.32
C TYR A 210 7.91 4.16 10.30
N SER A 211 7.17 3.79 11.35
CA SER A 211 6.73 4.74 12.37
C SER A 211 7.90 5.44 13.08
N ARG A 212 9.03 4.74 13.27
CA ARG A 212 10.28 5.34 13.81
C ARG A 212 11.01 6.17 12.77
N GLN A 213 11.08 5.69 11.52
CA GLN A 213 11.79 6.36 10.43
C GLN A 213 11.20 7.73 10.09
N ILE A 214 9.86 7.84 10.01
CA ILE A 214 9.19 9.11 9.67
C ILE A 214 9.31 10.20 10.75
N GLN A 215 9.76 9.86 11.95
CA GLN A 215 10.10 10.79 13.01
C GLN A 215 11.53 11.39 12.85
N GLY A 216 12.32 10.85 11.90
CA GLY A 216 13.66 11.34 11.58
C GLY A 216 13.67 12.25 10.35
N LYS A 217 14.69 13.12 10.25
CA LYS A 217 14.83 14.08 9.13
C LYS A 217 14.90 13.42 7.75
N GLU A 218 15.46 12.22 7.67
CA GLU A 218 15.65 11.51 6.39
C GLU A 218 14.30 11.11 5.74
N PHE A 219 13.33 10.69 6.55
CA PHE A 219 12.04 10.19 6.07
C PHE A 219 10.84 11.02 6.53
N GLY A 220 11.05 12.06 7.36
CA GLY A 220 9.97 12.88 7.93
C GLY A 220 9.34 13.88 6.97
N CYS A 221 9.97 14.11 5.80
CA CYS A 221 9.45 14.98 4.74
C CYS A 221 9.01 16.39 5.22
N GLY A 222 9.70 16.93 6.24
CA GLY A 222 9.38 18.21 6.87
C GLY A 222 8.28 18.17 7.93
N LEU A 223 7.73 16.99 8.23
CA LEU A 223 6.71 16.77 9.27
C LEU A 223 7.28 16.04 10.51
N GLU A 224 8.58 15.77 10.54
CA GLU A 224 9.23 15.02 11.62
C GLU A 224 9.02 15.64 13.01
N ASP A 225 9.05 16.96 13.12
CA ASP A 225 8.83 17.64 14.40
C ASP A 225 7.41 17.48 14.94
N ILE A 226 6.41 17.43 14.04
CA ILE A 226 5.03 17.18 14.41
C ILE A 226 4.87 15.73 14.85
N LEU A 227 5.45 14.80 14.08
CA LEU A 227 5.40 13.37 14.39
C LEU A 227 6.09 13.05 15.72
N ASN A 228 7.23 13.70 16.00
CA ASN A 228 7.94 13.59 17.28
C ASN A 228 7.08 14.09 18.46
N ARG A 229 6.43 15.26 18.32
CA ARG A 229 5.51 15.78 19.34
C ARG A 229 4.30 14.85 19.57
N ARG A 230 3.95 14.06 18.57
CA ARG A 230 2.82 13.10 18.60
C ARG A 230 3.27 11.65 18.74
N ALA A 231 4.56 11.39 19.10
CA ALA A 231 5.15 10.05 19.14
C ALA A 231 4.36 9.04 20.00
N GLU A 232 3.82 9.48 21.15
CA GLU A 232 3.02 8.62 22.03
C GLU A 232 1.67 8.21 21.43
N ASN A 233 1.17 9.00 20.47
CA ASN A 233 -0.09 8.76 19.77
C ASN A 233 0.13 8.09 18.40
N LEU A 234 1.38 7.95 17.95
CA LEU A 234 1.75 7.32 16.68
C LEU A 234 2.07 5.85 16.88
N ARG A 235 1.36 4.97 16.17
CA ARG A 235 1.60 3.53 16.21
C ARG A 235 1.86 2.98 14.80
N GLY A 236 2.92 2.20 14.64
CA GLY A 236 3.15 1.39 13.45
C GLY A 236 2.40 0.07 13.55
N ILE A 237 1.48 -0.20 12.63
CA ILE A 237 0.73 -1.46 12.53
C ILE A 237 1.00 -2.05 11.17
N LEU A 238 1.57 -3.26 11.14
CA LEU A 238 1.91 -3.91 9.88
C LEU A 238 0.63 -4.32 9.13
N ASN A 239 0.58 -4.07 7.82
CA ASN A 239 -0.53 -4.52 6.99
C ASN A 239 -0.58 -6.06 6.92
N GLY A 240 -1.78 -6.58 6.75
CA GLY A 240 -2.00 -7.99 6.48
C GLY A 240 -1.86 -8.33 4.99
N LEU A 241 -1.81 -9.64 4.71
CA LEU A 241 -1.94 -10.21 3.38
C LEU A 241 -3.30 -10.91 3.26
N ASP A 242 -4.00 -10.71 2.16
CA ASP A 242 -5.24 -11.45 1.86
C ASP A 242 -4.90 -12.84 1.30
N TYR A 243 -4.98 -13.85 2.14
CA TYR A 243 -4.71 -15.25 1.78
C TYR A 243 -5.81 -15.88 0.92
N SER A 244 -6.96 -15.22 0.73
CA SER A 244 -7.95 -15.69 -0.25
C SER A 244 -7.52 -15.40 -1.69
N VAL A 245 -6.61 -14.44 -1.86
CA VAL A 245 -6.03 -14.03 -3.15
C VAL A 245 -4.60 -14.56 -3.29
N TRP A 246 -3.76 -14.37 -2.26
CA TRP A 246 -2.33 -14.64 -2.29
C TRP A 246 -1.96 -15.90 -1.49
N ASP A 247 -2.37 -17.07 -1.99
CA ASP A 247 -2.01 -18.36 -1.40
C ASP A 247 -1.78 -19.43 -2.48
N PRO A 248 -0.53 -19.92 -2.68
CA PRO A 248 -0.24 -20.86 -3.75
C PRO A 248 -0.97 -22.21 -3.60
N SER A 249 -1.53 -22.54 -2.44
CA SER A 249 -2.28 -23.77 -2.23
C SER A 249 -3.66 -23.77 -2.89
N VAL A 250 -4.26 -22.58 -3.12
CA VAL A 250 -5.60 -22.39 -3.67
C VAL A 250 -5.68 -21.38 -4.82
N ASP A 251 -4.56 -20.78 -5.20
CA ASP A 251 -4.47 -19.78 -6.25
C ASP A 251 -4.87 -20.37 -7.61
N ARG A 252 -5.81 -19.74 -8.29
CA ARG A 252 -6.33 -20.16 -9.60
C ARG A 252 -5.56 -19.57 -10.78
N GLU A 253 -4.70 -18.60 -10.54
CA GLU A 253 -3.90 -17.92 -11.57
C GLU A 253 -2.61 -18.67 -11.89
N ILE A 254 -2.19 -19.65 -11.05
CA ILE A 254 -0.98 -20.42 -11.25
C ILE A 254 -1.27 -21.80 -11.81
N ASP A 255 -0.30 -22.36 -12.54
CA ASP A 255 -0.51 -23.62 -13.26
C ASP A 255 -0.48 -24.86 -12.33
N PHE A 256 0.30 -24.78 -11.23
CA PHE A 256 0.46 -25.87 -10.28
C PHE A 256 0.35 -25.33 -8.85
N ASN A 257 -0.67 -25.77 -8.11
CA ASN A 257 -0.78 -25.42 -6.70
C ASN A 257 0.27 -26.17 -5.84
N TYR A 258 0.72 -25.52 -4.78
CA TYR A 258 1.69 -26.09 -3.84
C TYR A 258 1.58 -25.42 -2.45
N GLU A 259 2.24 -26.03 -1.46
CA GLU A 259 2.27 -25.49 -0.09
C GLU A 259 3.61 -25.80 0.58
N ALA A 260 3.87 -25.17 1.74
CA ALA A 260 5.04 -25.48 2.54
C ALA A 260 5.06 -26.98 2.94
N GLY A 261 6.17 -27.68 2.63
CA GLY A 261 6.31 -29.12 2.82
C GLY A 261 5.96 -29.96 1.58
N ARG A 262 5.23 -29.41 0.60
CA ARG A 262 4.90 -30.04 -0.69
C ARG A 262 5.11 -29.04 -1.82
N MET A 263 6.37 -28.78 -2.17
CA MET A 263 6.78 -27.71 -3.08
C MET A 263 7.01 -28.17 -4.52
N GLU A 264 6.62 -29.37 -4.91
CA GLU A 264 6.84 -29.93 -6.25
C GLU A 264 6.20 -29.05 -7.34
N GLY A 265 5.02 -28.49 -7.07
CA GLY A 265 4.34 -27.58 -7.97
C GLY A 265 5.11 -26.30 -8.30
N LYS A 266 6.01 -25.84 -7.40
CA LYS A 266 6.82 -24.65 -7.66
C LYS A 266 7.78 -24.81 -8.82
N ALA A 267 8.37 -25.98 -9.02
CA ALA A 267 9.25 -26.27 -10.15
C ALA A 267 8.46 -26.23 -11.49
N GLY A 268 7.22 -26.74 -11.50
CA GLY A 268 6.31 -26.63 -12.64
C GLY A 268 5.99 -25.20 -13.00
N ASN A 269 5.64 -24.37 -12.00
CA ASN A 269 5.38 -22.93 -12.21
C ASN A 269 6.62 -22.18 -12.72
N LYS A 270 7.82 -22.53 -12.26
CA LYS A 270 9.07 -21.94 -12.74
C LYS A 270 9.28 -22.22 -14.23
N LYS A 271 9.05 -23.48 -14.65
CA LYS A 271 9.14 -23.86 -16.07
C LYS A 271 8.11 -23.09 -16.89
N ALA A 272 6.84 -23.12 -16.48
CA ALA A 272 5.75 -22.41 -17.17
C ALA A 272 6.03 -20.89 -17.29
N LEU A 273 6.57 -20.26 -16.23
CA LEU A 273 6.95 -18.85 -16.26
C LEU A 273 8.08 -18.56 -17.25
N ARG A 274 9.10 -19.42 -17.34
CA ARG A 274 10.17 -19.28 -18.34
C ARG A 274 9.63 -19.34 -19.74
N ASP A 275 8.80 -20.35 -20.04
CA ASP A 275 8.18 -20.54 -21.36
C ASP A 275 7.30 -19.30 -21.71
N LEU A 276 6.48 -18.84 -20.78
CA LEU A 276 5.62 -17.66 -20.96
C LEU A 276 6.42 -16.37 -21.22
N CYS A 277 7.55 -16.22 -20.54
CA CYS A 277 8.41 -15.04 -20.61
C CYS A 277 9.50 -15.10 -21.69
N GLY A 278 9.57 -16.16 -22.48
CA GLY A 278 10.55 -16.33 -23.55
C GLY A 278 12.00 -16.40 -23.04
N LEU A 279 12.21 -16.94 -21.85
CA LEU A 279 13.55 -17.15 -21.29
C LEU A 279 14.17 -18.45 -21.81
N SER A 280 15.51 -18.49 -21.87
CA SER A 280 16.24 -19.69 -22.28
C SER A 280 15.96 -20.88 -21.35
N GLU A 281 16.06 -22.10 -21.89
CA GLU A 281 15.91 -23.32 -21.11
C GLU A 281 17.16 -23.59 -20.28
N GLU A 282 17.16 -23.12 -19.03
CA GLU A 282 18.25 -23.24 -18.06
C GLU A 282 17.69 -23.78 -16.73
N PRO A 283 17.44 -25.11 -16.62
CA PRO A 283 16.67 -25.68 -15.52
C PRO A 283 17.27 -25.41 -14.14
N ASP A 284 18.59 -25.37 -14.02
CA ASP A 284 19.31 -25.16 -12.76
C ASP A 284 19.60 -23.70 -12.42
N ALA A 285 19.31 -22.76 -13.34
CA ALA A 285 19.54 -21.35 -13.09
C ALA A 285 18.54 -20.78 -12.09
N PRO A 286 18.96 -19.96 -11.12
CA PRO A 286 18.03 -19.19 -10.30
C PRO A 286 17.23 -18.21 -11.17
N LEU A 287 15.93 -18.12 -10.92
CA LEU A 287 15.02 -17.16 -11.55
C LEU A 287 14.70 -16.02 -10.59
N LEU A 288 15.20 -14.84 -10.92
CA LEU A 288 14.97 -13.63 -10.17
C LEU A 288 13.71 -12.93 -10.65
N ALA A 289 13.03 -12.21 -9.74
CA ALA A 289 11.83 -11.46 -10.08
C ALA A 289 11.80 -10.07 -9.48
N VAL A 290 11.13 -9.16 -10.20
CA VAL A 290 10.76 -7.81 -9.76
C VAL A 290 9.31 -7.57 -10.16
N VAL A 291 8.46 -7.26 -9.19
CA VAL A 291 7.06 -6.83 -9.42
C VAL A 291 6.84 -5.53 -8.67
N SER A 292 6.86 -4.40 -9.36
CA SER A 292 6.71 -3.10 -8.70
C SER A 292 6.40 -1.97 -9.68
N ARG A 293 6.01 -0.80 -9.15
CA ARG A 293 6.08 0.44 -9.94
C ARG A 293 7.54 0.74 -10.29
N LEU A 294 7.80 1.11 -11.53
CA LEU A 294 9.13 1.48 -11.99
C LEU A 294 9.42 2.95 -11.63
N ALA A 295 9.76 3.18 -10.38
CA ALA A 295 10.02 4.48 -9.78
C ALA A 295 11.34 4.48 -9.00
N GLU A 296 11.90 5.66 -8.77
CA GLU A 296 13.15 5.83 -8.02
C GLU A 296 13.07 5.21 -6.62
N GLN A 297 11.93 5.38 -5.96
CA GLN A 297 11.63 4.76 -4.65
C GLN A 297 11.97 3.27 -4.61
N LYS A 298 11.74 2.54 -5.69
CA LYS A 298 11.89 1.07 -5.77
C LYS A 298 13.30 0.60 -6.11
N GLY A 299 14.26 1.52 -6.27
CA GLY A 299 15.65 1.17 -6.56
C GLY A 299 15.84 0.53 -7.94
N VAL A 300 15.02 0.91 -8.93
CA VAL A 300 15.06 0.34 -10.29
C VAL A 300 16.41 0.57 -10.97
N ASP A 301 17.09 1.68 -10.67
CA ASP A 301 18.44 1.97 -11.12
C ASP A 301 19.47 0.96 -10.58
N LEU A 302 19.36 0.55 -9.32
CA LEU A 302 20.23 -0.47 -8.72
C LEU A 302 20.00 -1.83 -9.40
N ILE A 303 18.73 -2.21 -9.62
CA ILE A 303 18.36 -3.44 -10.31
C ILE A 303 18.93 -3.42 -11.73
N ALA A 304 18.64 -2.38 -12.52
CA ALA A 304 19.09 -2.28 -13.90
C ALA A 304 20.63 -2.34 -14.02
N SER A 305 21.34 -1.69 -13.10
CA SER A 305 22.82 -1.73 -13.09
C SER A 305 23.40 -3.11 -12.75
N LEU A 306 22.63 -3.97 -12.09
CA LEU A 306 23.05 -5.32 -11.69
C LEU A 306 22.69 -6.39 -12.73
N LEU A 307 21.70 -6.17 -13.60
CA LEU A 307 21.24 -7.17 -14.58
C LEU A 307 22.35 -7.76 -15.48
N PRO A 308 23.32 -6.99 -15.99
CA PRO A 308 24.44 -7.56 -16.77
C PRO A 308 25.26 -8.57 -15.98
N GLU A 309 25.53 -8.28 -14.69
CA GLU A 309 26.28 -9.20 -13.81
C GLU A 309 25.45 -10.46 -13.49
N ILE A 310 24.14 -10.31 -13.23
CA ILE A 310 23.21 -11.44 -13.01
C ILE A 310 23.20 -12.36 -14.22
N SER A 311 23.02 -11.80 -15.43
CA SER A 311 23.00 -12.56 -16.70
C SER A 311 24.33 -13.26 -16.97
N ALA A 312 25.47 -12.59 -16.75
CA ALA A 312 26.79 -13.17 -16.92
C ALA A 312 27.07 -14.36 -15.97
N LYS A 313 26.38 -14.41 -14.83
CA LYS A 313 26.44 -15.52 -13.87
C LYS A 313 25.44 -16.64 -14.19
N GLY A 314 24.74 -16.60 -15.34
CA GLY A 314 23.75 -17.58 -15.76
C GLY A 314 22.42 -17.50 -15.02
N MET A 315 22.12 -16.40 -14.31
CA MET A 315 20.84 -16.20 -13.64
C MET A 315 19.87 -15.44 -14.56
N GLN A 316 18.60 -15.79 -14.48
CA GLN A 316 17.53 -15.18 -15.28
C GLN A 316 16.71 -14.20 -14.46
N THR A 317 16.10 -13.20 -15.11
CA THR A 317 15.29 -12.20 -14.41
C THR A 317 13.99 -11.91 -15.16
N VAL A 318 12.86 -11.91 -14.45
CA VAL A 318 11.55 -11.43 -14.94
C VAL A 318 11.22 -10.14 -14.23
N ILE A 319 10.91 -9.10 -15.01
CA ILE A 319 10.50 -7.79 -14.49
C ILE A 319 9.08 -7.49 -14.96
N LEU A 320 8.18 -7.18 -14.02
CA LEU A 320 6.83 -6.73 -14.28
C LEU A 320 6.58 -5.39 -13.60
N GLY A 321 6.13 -4.41 -14.36
CA GLY A 321 5.72 -3.14 -13.83
C GLY A 321 5.68 -2.02 -14.86
N THR A 322 5.14 -0.89 -14.45
CA THR A 322 5.12 0.34 -15.23
C THR A 322 5.43 1.53 -14.33
N GLY A 323 5.78 2.67 -14.91
CA GLY A 323 6.14 3.87 -14.15
C GLY A 323 6.89 4.89 -14.98
N ASP A 324 7.99 5.42 -14.46
CA ASP A 324 8.76 6.49 -15.08
C ASP A 324 9.39 6.05 -16.40
N GLU A 325 9.23 6.84 -17.45
CA GLU A 325 9.75 6.57 -18.80
C GLU A 325 11.28 6.40 -18.84
N LYS A 326 12.01 7.07 -17.93
CA LYS A 326 13.47 6.89 -17.81
C LYS A 326 13.84 5.44 -17.50
N TYR A 327 13.05 4.76 -16.64
CA TYR A 327 13.28 3.36 -16.27
C TYR A 327 12.79 2.40 -17.34
N HIS A 328 11.71 2.73 -18.07
CA HIS A 328 11.29 1.96 -19.23
C HIS A 328 12.43 1.86 -20.27
N ARG A 329 13.03 3.00 -20.63
CA ARG A 329 14.14 3.04 -21.59
C ARG A 329 15.37 2.29 -21.10
N LEU A 330 15.74 2.49 -19.82
CA LEU A 330 16.90 1.82 -19.22
C LEU A 330 16.75 0.30 -19.23
N LEU A 331 15.60 -0.21 -18.79
CA LEU A 331 15.34 -1.65 -18.71
C LEU A 331 15.15 -2.29 -20.08
N LYS A 332 14.52 -1.59 -21.05
CA LYS A 332 14.41 -2.07 -22.45
C LYS A 332 15.78 -2.34 -23.05
N LYS A 333 16.69 -1.36 -22.95
CA LYS A 333 18.05 -1.53 -23.46
C LYS A 333 18.74 -2.74 -22.82
N THR A 334 18.63 -2.87 -21.49
CA THR A 334 19.26 -3.99 -20.79
C THR A 334 18.66 -5.35 -21.21
N ALA A 335 17.34 -5.43 -21.41
CA ALA A 335 16.69 -6.67 -21.86
C ALA A 335 17.09 -7.03 -23.30
N GLU A 336 17.22 -6.05 -24.20
CA GLU A 336 17.69 -6.23 -25.57
C GLU A 336 19.13 -6.71 -25.61
N ASP A 337 20.00 -6.24 -24.72
CA ASP A 337 21.39 -6.65 -24.60
C ASP A 337 21.56 -8.08 -24.02
N HIS A 338 20.52 -8.63 -23.36
CA HIS A 338 20.55 -9.94 -22.70
C HIS A 338 19.33 -10.82 -23.07
N PRO A 339 19.17 -11.18 -24.36
CA PRO A 339 18.06 -11.99 -24.85
C PRO A 339 18.03 -13.37 -24.18
N GLY A 340 16.85 -13.85 -23.80
CA GLY A 340 16.68 -15.13 -23.09
C GLY A 340 17.10 -15.14 -21.63
N MET A 341 17.74 -14.06 -21.13
CA MET A 341 18.15 -13.93 -19.72
C MET A 341 17.28 -12.91 -18.96
N VAL A 342 16.79 -11.87 -19.64
CA VAL A 342 15.96 -10.82 -19.04
C VAL A 342 14.64 -10.71 -19.80
N SER A 343 13.53 -10.94 -19.11
CA SER A 343 12.18 -10.68 -19.62
C SER A 343 11.60 -9.43 -18.99
N LEU A 344 11.20 -8.46 -19.82
CA LEU A 344 10.68 -7.18 -19.40
C LEU A 344 9.20 -7.04 -19.82
N ASN A 345 8.32 -6.87 -18.82
CA ASN A 345 6.88 -6.72 -18.98
C ASN A 345 6.44 -5.34 -18.48
N LEU A 346 6.36 -4.36 -19.40
CA LEU A 346 6.00 -2.96 -19.10
C LEU A 346 4.47 -2.77 -19.09
N LYS A 347 3.82 -3.37 -18.12
CA LYS A 347 2.36 -3.33 -17.96
C LYS A 347 1.95 -3.56 -16.51
N PHE A 348 0.70 -3.24 -16.20
CA PHE A 348 0.02 -3.76 -15.02
C PHE A 348 -0.69 -5.06 -15.42
N ASP A 349 -0.34 -6.17 -14.78
CA ASP A 349 -0.90 -7.49 -15.08
C ASP A 349 -0.88 -8.34 -13.81
N GLU A 350 -2.03 -8.46 -13.17
CA GLU A 350 -2.17 -9.16 -11.89
C GLU A 350 -2.00 -10.67 -12.06
N SER A 351 -2.55 -11.26 -13.12
CA SER A 351 -2.40 -12.69 -13.41
C SER A 351 -0.94 -13.07 -13.64
N LEU A 352 -0.19 -12.24 -14.39
CA LEU A 352 1.25 -12.45 -14.56
C LEU A 352 2.01 -12.28 -13.24
N ALA A 353 1.59 -11.37 -12.34
CA ALA A 353 2.22 -11.22 -11.04
C ALA A 353 2.13 -12.50 -10.19
N HIS A 354 0.96 -13.17 -10.15
CA HIS A 354 0.79 -14.46 -9.48
C HIS A 354 1.77 -15.51 -10.01
N LYS A 355 1.87 -15.64 -11.34
CA LYS A 355 2.80 -16.57 -12.00
C LYS A 355 4.26 -16.24 -11.68
N ILE A 356 4.62 -14.95 -11.62
CA ILE A 356 5.98 -14.50 -11.25
C ILE A 356 6.32 -14.89 -9.82
N TYR A 357 5.44 -14.62 -8.85
CA TYR A 357 5.67 -15.03 -7.46
C TYR A 357 5.78 -16.55 -7.33
N ALA A 358 4.93 -17.30 -8.04
CA ALA A 358 4.95 -18.76 -7.99
C ALA A 358 6.17 -19.38 -8.67
N GLY A 359 6.64 -18.79 -9.78
CA GLY A 359 7.74 -19.34 -10.59
C GLY A 359 9.13 -18.83 -10.19
N SER A 360 9.25 -17.69 -9.51
CA SER A 360 10.56 -17.14 -9.16
C SER A 360 11.16 -17.79 -7.91
N ASP A 361 12.50 -17.84 -7.87
CA ASP A 361 13.26 -18.31 -6.70
C ASP A 361 13.64 -17.15 -5.79
N ILE A 362 14.06 -16.02 -6.37
CA ILE A 362 14.58 -14.85 -5.66
C ILE A 362 13.72 -13.63 -6.04
N PHE A 363 13.30 -12.85 -5.06
CA PHE A 363 12.50 -11.65 -5.27
C PHE A 363 13.28 -10.38 -4.87
N LEU A 364 13.50 -9.44 -5.79
CA LEU A 364 14.32 -8.26 -5.55
C LEU A 364 13.46 -7.05 -5.15
N MET A 365 13.78 -6.44 -4.00
CA MET A 365 13.14 -5.23 -3.49
C MET A 365 14.15 -4.28 -2.84
N PRO A 366 15.12 -3.72 -3.59
CA PRO A 366 16.10 -2.76 -3.06
C PRO A 366 15.51 -1.34 -2.95
N SER A 367 14.35 -1.22 -2.29
CA SER A 367 13.64 0.05 -2.16
C SER A 367 14.42 1.05 -1.31
N ARG A 368 14.45 2.33 -1.73
CA ARG A 368 15.02 3.44 -0.93
C ARG A 368 14.26 3.67 0.35
N TYR A 369 12.95 3.60 0.26
CA TYR A 369 12.04 3.54 1.39
C TYR A 369 10.80 2.71 1.02
N GLU A 370 10.27 1.99 1.99
CA GLU A 370 9.10 1.14 1.80
C GLU A 370 8.23 1.20 3.07
N PRO A 371 7.17 2.00 3.09
CA PRO A 371 6.33 2.12 4.30
C PRO A 371 5.90 0.78 4.88
N CYS A 372 5.35 -0.08 4.07
CA CYS A 372 5.02 -1.46 4.42
C CYS A 372 5.61 -2.46 3.41
N GLY A 373 5.20 -2.33 2.15
CA GLY A 373 5.40 -3.35 1.13
C GLY A 373 4.46 -4.54 1.32
N LEU A 374 3.83 -4.98 0.24
CA LEU A 374 3.07 -6.22 0.18
C LEU A 374 3.83 -7.29 -0.60
N SER A 375 4.60 -6.87 -1.61
CA SER A 375 5.28 -7.75 -2.55
C SER A 375 6.25 -8.73 -1.88
N GLN A 376 7.00 -8.32 -0.83
CA GLN A 376 7.86 -9.23 -0.08
C GLN A 376 7.07 -10.25 0.74
N MET A 377 5.91 -9.87 1.29
CA MET A 377 5.05 -10.79 2.02
C MET A 377 4.42 -11.82 1.07
N ILE A 378 4.00 -11.38 -0.12
CA ILE A 378 3.54 -12.27 -1.18
C ILE A 378 4.67 -13.20 -1.62
N ALA A 379 5.87 -12.66 -1.91
CA ALA A 379 7.03 -13.45 -2.28
C ALA A 379 7.34 -14.54 -1.23
N LEU A 380 7.36 -14.18 0.05
CA LEU A 380 7.50 -15.13 1.16
C LEU A 380 6.42 -16.22 1.12
N ARG A 381 5.15 -15.84 0.95
CA ARG A 381 4.03 -16.80 0.90
C ARG A 381 4.17 -17.79 -0.26
N TYR A 382 4.71 -17.33 -1.40
CA TYR A 382 4.95 -18.18 -2.58
C TYR A 382 6.33 -18.86 -2.57
N GLY A 383 7.11 -18.76 -1.50
CA GLY A 383 8.44 -19.36 -1.41
C GLY A 383 9.47 -18.78 -2.40
N SER A 384 9.24 -17.55 -2.87
CA SER A 384 10.22 -16.73 -3.58
C SER A 384 10.99 -15.94 -2.53
N VAL A 385 12.28 -16.23 -2.37
CA VAL A 385 13.09 -15.70 -1.26
C VAL A 385 13.44 -14.23 -1.50
N PRO A 386 13.02 -13.30 -0.63
CA PRO A 386 13.24 -11.88 -0.86
C PRO A 386 14.69 -11.45 -0.56
N VAL A 387 15.20 -10.57 -1.42
CA VAL A 387 16.42 -9.75 -1.22
C VAL A 387 15.97 -8.31 -1.10
N VAL A 388 16.08 -7.71 0.07
CA VAL A 388 15.46 -6.42 0.39
C VAL A 388 16.44 -5.44 1.02
N SER A 389 16.14 -4.14 0.94
CA SER A 389 16.79 -3.11 1.74
C SER A 389 16.26 -3.11 3.18
N ASN A 390 17.08 -2.62 4.13
CA ASN A 390 16.72 -2.55 5.55
C ASN A 390 15.93 -1.27 5.85
N THR A 391 14.66 -1.23 5.41
CA THR A 391 13.80 -0.04 5.58
C THR A 391 12.33 -0.41 5.78
N GLY A 392 11.62 0.38 6.57
CA GLY A 392 10.17 0.28 6.79
C GLY A 392 9.68 -1.13 7.00
N GLY A 393 8.58 -1.50 6.35
CA GLY A 393 8.00 -2.83 6.47
C GLY A 393 8.85 -3.97 5.91
N LEU A 394 9.86 -3.69 5.07
CA LEU A 394 10.81 -4.71 4.64
C LEU A 394 11.63 -5.22 5.85
N ALA A 395 12.11 -4.29 6.69
CA ALA A 395 12.85 -4.62 7.90
C ALA A 395 11.99 -5.32 8.98
N ASP A 396 10.66 -5.12 8.94
CA ASP A 396 9.74 -5.75 9.88
C ASP A 396 9.31 -7.16 9.44
N THR A 397 9.47 -7.51 8.15
CA THR A 397 8.95 -8.76 7.56
C THR A 397 10.02 -9.71 7.07
N VAL A 398 11.21 -9.21 6.73
CA VAL A 398 12.31 -10.00 6.20
C VAL A 398 13.51 -9.95 7.13
N SER A 399 14.07 -11.12 7.43
CA SER A 399 15.27 -11.29 8.24
C SER A 399 16.16 -12.39 7.64
N ALA A 400 17.30 -12.67 8.26
CA ALA A 400 18.17 -13.78 7.84
C ALA A 400 17.50 -15.19 7.94
N GLU A 401 16.36 -15.29 8.62
CA GLU A 401 15.63 -16.54 8.76
C GLU A 401 14.76 -16.87 7.54
N ASN A 402 14.38 -15.85 6.73
CA ASN A 402 13.44 -16.01 5.62
C ASN A 402 13.83 -15.25 4.34
N GLY A 403 15.01 -14.57 4.32
CA GLY A 403 15.46 -13.82 3.16
C GLY A 403 16.85 -13.22 3.36
N PHE A 404 17.18 -12.23 2.54
CA PHE A 404 18.46 -11.52 2.58
C PHE A 404 18.21 -10.02 2.72
N VAL A 405 18.78 -9.40 3.74
CA VAL A 405 18.66 -7.98 4.01
C VAL A 405 19.98 -7.28 3.69
N MET A 406 19.91 -6.22 2.88
CA MET A 406 21.06 -5.39 2.54
C MET A 406 21.46 -4.55 3.76
N GLU A 407 22.74 -4.48 4.07
CA GLU A 407 23.27 -3.65 5.17
C GLU A 407 23.25 -2.17 4.83
N SER A 408 23.43 -1.82 3.56
CA SER A 408 23.33 -0.46 3.04
C SER A 408 22.69 -0.47 1.65
N LEU A 409 22.06 0.64 1.27
CA LEU A 409 21.43 0.79 -0.03
C LEU A 409 22.50 1.14 -1.09
N SER A 410 23.11 0.13 -1.67
CA SER A 410 24.09 0.28 -2.75
C SER A 410 24.03 -0.88 -3.73
N ARG A 411 24.57 -0.66 -4.96
CA ARG A 411 24.70 -1.71 -5.97
C ARG A 411 25.57 -2.88 -5.47
N GLU A 412 26.64 -2.56 -4.76
CA GLU A 412 27.61 -3.52 -4.22
C GLU A 412 26.91 -4.44 -3.20
N GLN A 413 26.12 -3.88 -2.27
CA GLN A 413 25.37 -4.68 -1.31
C GLN A 413 24.28 -5.53 -1.96
N LEU A 414 23.59 -5.00 -2.96
CA LEU A 414 22.62 -5.79 -3.73
C LEU A 414 23.31 -6.97 -4.42
N SER A 415 24.48 -6.74 -5.08
CA SER A 415 25.28 -7.80 -5.69
C SER A 415 25.74 -8.87 -4.68
N VAL A 416 26.19 -8.43 -3.50
CA VAL A 416 26.58 -9.35 -2.39
C VAL A 416 25.39 -10.21 -1.95
N CYS A 417 24.22 -9.62 -1.71
CA CYS A 417 23.04 -10.36 -1.28
C CYS A 417 22.54 -11.33 -2.36
N VAL A 418 22.47 -10.90 -3.61
CA VAL A 418 22.11 -11.78 -4.74
C VAL A 418 23.12 -12.93 -4.89
N SER A 419 24.42 -12.66 -4.75
CA SER A 419 25.45 -13.69 -4.83
C SER A 419 25.36 -14.70 -3.69
N LYS A 420 25.07 -14.24 -2.45
CA LYS A 420 24.80 -15.14 -1.30
C LYS A 420 23.56 -16.01 -1.56
N ALA A 421 22.48 -15.41 -2.06
CA ALA A 421 21.26 -16.14 -2.41
C ALA A 421 21.52 -17.20 -3.48
N ALA A 422 22.22 -16.85 -4.56
CA ALA A 422 22.59 -17.77 -5.64
C ALA A 422 23.53 -18.89 -5.16
N LEU A 423 24.45 -18.61 -4.25
CA LEU A 423 25.29 -19.65 -3.65
C LEU A 423 24.48 -20.64 -2.80
N LEU A 424 23.57 -20.13 -1.96
CA LEU A 424 22.68 -20.97 -1.16
C LEU A 424 21.73 -21.80 -2.03
N TYR A 425 21.25 -21.24 -3.13
CA TYR A 425 20.39 -21.92 -4.10
C TYR A 425 20.99 -23.23 -4.65
N ARG A 426 22.31 -23.33 -4.74
CA ARG A 426 23.00 -24.57 -5.16
C ARG A 426 22.86 -25.72 -4.15
N ASN A 427 22.53 -25.41 -2.89
CA ASN A 427 22.17 -26.39 -1.87
C ASN A 427 20.64 -26.50 -1.80
N ALA A 428 20.07 -27.40 -2.58
CA ALA A 428 18.61 -27.53 -2.74
C ALA A 428 17.87 -27.75 -1.41
N GLU A 429 18.49 -28.46 -0.44
CA GLU A 429 17.85 -28.74 0.84
C GLU A 429 17.80 -27.48 1.72
N GLU A 430 18.90 -26.75 1.85
CA GLU A 430 18.96 -25.51 2.63
C GLU A 430 18.10 -24.40 1.99
N TRP A 431 18.11 -24.30 0.66
CA TRP A 431 17.26 -23.38 -0.07
C TRP A 431 15.78 -23.65 0.17
N ARG A 432 15.36 -24.91 0.06
CA ARG A 432 13.98 -25.32 0.34
C ARG A 432 13.59 -24.98 1.78
N ARG A 433 14.45 -25.24 2.76
CA ARG A 433 14.20 -24.89 4.17
C ARG A 433 14.02 -23.38 4.36
N LEU A 434 14.83 -22.55 3.69
CA LEU A 434 14.72 -21.11 3.74
C LEU A 434 13.37 -20.63 3.15
N ALA A 435 13.02 -21.11 1.95
CA ALA A 435 11.76 -20.80 1.29
C ALA A 435 10.55 -21.22 2.13
N GLU A 436 10.56 -22.44 2.69
CA GLU A 436 9.47 -22.94 3.55
C GLU A 436 9.33 -22.13 4.85
N ARG A 437 10.41 -21.63 5.45
CA ARG A 437 10.31 -20.71 6.60
C ARG A 437 9.58 -19.44 6.22
N GLY A 438 9.90 -18.87 5.04
CA GLY A 438 9.17 -17.73 4.49
C GLY A 438 7.68 -18.03 4.30
N MET A 439 7.33 -19.15 3.69
CA MET A 439 5.94 -19.56 3.46
C MET A 439 5.13 -19.75 4.74
N ARG A 440 5.78 -20.09 5.86
CA ARG A 440 5.14 -20.27 7.18
C ARG A 440 4.97 -18.95 7.95
N CYS A 441 5.57 -17.83 7.50
CA CYS A 441 5.30 -16.53 8.09
C CYS A 441 3.82 -16.17 7.96
N ARG A 442 3.26 -15.56 8.99
CA ARG A 442 1.84 -15.21 9.02
C ARG A 442 1.67 -13.70 9.15
N PHE A 443 1.18 -13.10 8.08
CA PHE A 443 0.82 -11.68 7.99
C PHE A 443 -0.69 -11.58 7.78
N SER A 444 -1.50 -11.90 8.79
CA SER A 444 -2.95 -11.96 8.62
C SER A 444 -3.62 -10.62 8.94
N TRP A 445 -4.69 -10.32 8.21
CA TRP A 445 -5.54 -9.16 8.52
C TRP A 445 -6.24 -9.30 9.87
N GLN A 446 -6.50 -10.51 10.35
CA GLN A 446 -7.06 -10.74 11.68
C GLN A 446 -6.09 -10.27 12.78
N ALA A 447 -4.79 -10.50 12.62
CA ALA A 447 -3.78 -10.00 13.56
C ALA A 447 -3.69 -8.46 13.51
N ALA A 448 -3.61 -7.87 12.32
CA ALA A 448 -3.61 -6.41 12.14
C ALA A 448 -4.88 -5.77 12.71
N ALA A 449 -6.06 -6.33 12.43
CA ALA A 449 -7.34 -5.84 12.97
C ALA A 449 -7.36 -5.86 14.51
N GLY A 450 -6.79 -6.88 15.14
CA GLY A 450 -6.63 -6.94 16.61
C GLY A 450 -5.82 -5.77 17.16
N GLU A 451 -4.76 -5.35 16.46
CA GLU A 451 -3.96 -4.19 16.84
C GLU A 451 -4.73 -2.88 16.65
N TYR A 452 -5.49 -2.73 15.55
CA TYR A 452 -6.37 -1.57 15.33
C TYR A 452 -7.48 -1.51 16.37
N ILE A 453 -8.13 -2.63 16.72
CA ILE A 453 -9.16 -2.69 17.76
C ILE A 453 -8.59 -2.21 19.10
N SER A 454 -7.41 -2.71 19.48
CA SER A 454 -6.72 -2.28 20.70
C SER A 454 -6.42 -0.77 20.70
N LEU A 455 -6.01 -0.22 19.57
CA LEU A 455 -5.79 1.21 19.39
C LEU A 455 -7.09 2.00 19.54
N TYR A 456 -8.18 1.58 18.89
CA TYR A 456 -9.49 2.25 18.96
C TYR A 456 -10.00 2.29 20.39
N GLU A 457 -9.96 1.17 21.10
CA GLU A 457 -10.37 1.11 22.52
C GLU A 457 -9.53 2.02 23.41
N LYS A 458 -8.20 2.07 23.19
CA LYS A 458 -7.32 2.98 23.92
C LYS A 458 -7.69 4.44 23.63
N THR A 459 -7.95 4.78 22.37
CA THR A 459 -8.30 6.13 21.95
C THR A 459 -9.63 6.59 22.54
N LEU A 460 -10.63 5.72 22.58
CA LEU A 460 -11.94 6.01 23.19
C LEU A 460 -11.87 6.20 24.71
N ARG A 461 -11.00 5.48 25.40
CA ARG A 461 -10.79 5.66 26.86
C ARG A 461 -10.09 6.96 27.22
N GLY A 462 -9.31 7.52 26.29
CA GLY A 462 -8.59 8.79 26.49
C GLY A 462 -9.40 10.04 26.14
N LYS A 463 -10.65 9.87 25.68
CA LYS A 463 -11.56 10.94 25.28
C LYS A 463 -12.62 11.23 26.36
#